data_455d81185d390a4fd731840128253753
#
_entry.id   455d81185d390a4fd731840128253753
#
_cell.length_a   1.000
_cell.length_b   1.000
_cell.length_c   1.000
_cell.angle_alpha   90.00
_cell.angle_beta   90.00
_cell.angle_gamma   90.00
#
_symmetry.space_group_name_H-M   'P 1'
#
loop_
_entity.id
_entity.type
_entity.pdbx_description
1 polymer ?
#
loop_
_entity_poly.entity_id
_entity_poly.type
_entity_poly.pdbx_seq_one_letter_code
_entity_poly.pdbx_strand_id
1 'polypeptide(L)'
;MSSSDRRLFLLSGLALGACGFAPAYGPTGSAGRLQGQVMLDPPETQEVYLLNRRIEERLGRAAAGRFALSVEVTTEQDGFGTTSAGSTTRYRLTGEARYRVVLP
;
A
#
# COMPACT_ATOMS: atom_id res chain seq x y z
N MET A 1 35.23 28.10 14.06
CA MET A 1 34.96 26.67 14.23
C MET A 1 36.26 25.90 14.14
N SER A 2 36.57 25.17 15.15
CA SER A 2 37.79 24.35 15.17
C SER A 2 37.58 23.10 14.32
N SER A 3 38.67 22.52 13.82
CA SER A 3 38.61 21.27 13.01
C SER A 3 38.04 20.09 13.81
N SER A 4 38.06 20.16 15.14
CA SER A 4 37.47 19.16 16.03
C SER A 4 35.95 19.16 16.00
N ASP A 5 35.31 20.30 15.86
CA ASP A 5 33.85 20.43 15.77
C ASP A 5 33.33 19.88 14.45
N ARG A 6 34.07 20.05 13.38
CA ARG A 6 33.76 19.47 12.08
C ARG A 6 33.79 17.93 12.10
N ARG A 7 34.78 17.37 12.79
CA ARG A 7 34.91 15.91 12.90
C ARG A 7 33.80 15.32 13.74
N LEU A 8 33.43 15.99 14.83
CA LEU A 8 32.31 15.58 15.68
C LEU A 8 30.98 15.63 14.92
N PHE A 9 30.77 16.67 14.11
CA PHE A 9 29.56 16.79 13.29
C PHE A 9 29.44 15.68 12.24
N LEU A 10 30.52 15.34 11.56
CA LEU A 10 30.57 14.25 10.58
C LEU A 10 30.35 12.87 11.22
N LEU A 11 30.89 12.64 12.42
CA LEU A 11 30.70 11.40 13.18
C LEU A 11 29.25 11.27 13.66
N SER A 12 28.61 12.36 14.04
CA SER A 12 27.19 12.38 14.43
C SER A 12 26.27 12.06 13.24
N GLY A 13 26.60 12.53 12.04
CA GLY A 13 25.86 12.21 10.81
C GLY A 13 25.94 10.73 10.44
N LEU A 14 27.10 10.10 10.62
CA LEU A 14 27.29 8.68 10.38
C LEU A 14 26.56 7.78 11.40
N ALA A 15 26.43 8.22 12.64
CA ALA A 15 25.70 7.49 13.68
C ALA A 15 24.19 7.44 13.41
N LEU A 16 23.62 8.47 12.79
CA LEU A 16 22.19 8.51 12.40
C LEU A 16 21.88 7.54 11.24
N GLY A 17 22.83 7.28 10.36
CA GLY A 17 22.69 6.29 9.27
C GLY A 17 22.76 4.83 9.73
N ALA A 18 23.28 4.58 10.95
CA ALA A 18 23.43 3.24 11.49
C ALA A 18 22.18 2.73 12.26
N CYS A 19 21.14 3.53 12.40
CA CYS A 19 19.92 3.20 13.15
C CYS A 19 18.93 2.31 12.40
N GLY A 20 19.38 1.32 11.64
CA GLY A 20 18.53 0.23 11.17
C GLY A 20 17.38 0.57 10.24
N PHE A 21 17.42 1.73 9.58
CA PHE A 21 16.46 2.10 8.55
C PHE A 21 16.76 1.31 7.26
N ALA A 22 16.14 0.13 7.12
CA ALA A 22 16.09 -0.55 5.83
C ALA A 22 14.88 -0.03 5.05
N PRO A 23 15.02 0.37 3.75
CA PRO A 23 13.87 0.72 2.94
C PRO A 23 12.94 -0.48 2.81
N ALA A 24 11.66 -0.29 3.09
CA ALA A 24 10.66 -1.37 3.09
C ALA A 24 10.56 -2.08 1.73
N TYR A 25 10.78 -1.33 0.64
CA TYR A 25 10.76 -1.84 -0.74
C TYR A 25 12.16 -2.18 -1.28
N GLY A 26 13.20 -2.09 -0.47
CA GLY A 26 14.55 -2.50 -0.85
C GLY A 26 14.72 -4.02 -0.91
N PRO A 27 15.82 -4.54 -1.49
CA PRO A 27 16.02 -5.98 -1.64
C PRO A 27 16.09 -6.74 -0.33
N THR A 28 16.41 -6.07 0.78
CA THR A 28 16.44 -6.64 2.13
C THR A 28 15.23 -6.25 2.99
N GLY A 29 14.33 -5.40 2.49
CA GLY A 29 13.13 -4.97 3.19
C GLY A 29 12.04 -6.04 3.20
N SER A 30 11.12 -5.97 4.17
CA SER A 30 10.00 -6.93 4.29
C SER A 30 9.07 -6.91 3.08
N ALA A 31 8.83 -5.75 2.47
CA ALA A 31 8.04 -5.63 1.26
C ALA A 31 8.76 -6.14 0.01
N GLY A 32 10.10 -6.11 -0.01
CA GLY A 32 10.89 -6.66 -1.11
C GLY A 32 10.72 -8.16 -1.30
N ARG A 33 10.39 -8.88 -0.24
CA ARG A 33 10.11 -10.33 -0.30
C ARG A 33 8.79 -10.64 -1.00
N LEU A 34 7.89 -9.69 -1.07
CA LEU A 34 6.59 -9.83 -1.73
C LEU A 34 6.67 -9.52 -3.23
N GLN A 35 7.73 -8.89 -3.69
CA GLN A 35 7.90 -8.53 -5.11
C GLN A 35 7.87 -9.78 -6.00
N GLY A 36 6.91 -9.83 -6.92
CA GLY A 36 6.74 -10.95 -7.84
C GLY A 36 6.33 -12.27 -7.19
N GLN A 37 5.91 -12.25 -5.92
CA GLN A 37 5.55 -13.45 -5.16
C GLN A 37 4.08 -13.51 -4.74
N VAL A 38 3.30 -12.50 -5.07
CA VAL A 38 1.89 -12.42 -4.70
C VAL A 38 1.02 -12.70 -5.91
N MET A 39 0.24 -13.76 -5.82
CA MET A 39 -0.81 -14.09 -6.78
C MET A 39 -2.12 -13.44 -6.33
N LEU A 40 -2.82 -12.80 -7.24
CA LEU A 40 -4.11 -12.17 -6.98
C LEU A 40 -5.24 -13.05 -7.51
N ASP A 41 -6.30 -13.19 -6.73
CA ASP A 41 -7.51 -13.84 -7.20
C ASP A 41 -8.16 -13.03 -8.33
N PRO A 42 -8.87 -13.68 -9.26
CA PRO A 42 -9.61 -12.98 -10.31
C PRO A 42 -10.59 -11.97 -9.73
N PRO A 43 -10.66 -10.75 -10.27
CA PRO A 43 -11.56 -9.72 -9.75
C PRO A 43 -13.02 -10.07 -10.08
N GLU A 44 -13.89 -9.97 -9.10
CA GLU A 44 -15.34 -10.16 -9.27
C GLU A 44 -16.08 -8.85 -9.49
N THR A 45 -15.49 -7.74 -9.05
CA THR A 45 -16.08 -6.41 -9.17
C THR A 45 -15.10 -5.43 -9.81
N GLN A 46 -15.61 -4.29 -10.28
CA GLN A 46 -14.77 -3.24 -10.87
C GLN A 46 -13.79 -2.67 -9.84
N GLU A 47 -14.24 -2.50 -8.61
CA GLU A 47 -13.42 -1.98 -7.52
C GLU A 47 -12.24 -2.92 -7.23
N VAL A 48 -12.49 -4.21 -7.17
CA VAL A 48 -11.45 -5.22 -6.98
C VAL A 48 -10.50 -5.26 -8.17
N TYR A 49 -11.00 -5.11 -9.38
CA TYR A 49 -10.15 -5.03 -10.57
C TYR A 49 -9.17 -3.86 -10.52
N LEU A 50 -9.65 -2.67 -10.16
CA LEU A 50 -8.81 -1.48 -10.04
C LEU A 50 -7.81 -1.61 -8.89
N LEU A 51 -8.22 -2.20 -7.79
CA LEU A 51 -7.35 -2.46 -6.65
C LEU A 51 -6.25 -3.47 -7.01
N ASN A 52 -6.61 -4.56 -7.68
CA ASN A 52 -5.65 -5.56 -8.14
C ASN A 52 -4.61 -4.95 -9.09
N ARG A 53 -5.02 -4.08 -9.99
CA ARG A 53 -4.08 -3.37 -10.87
C ARG A 53 -3.07 -2.54 -10.06
N ARG A 54 -3.53 -1.83 -9.02
CA ARG A 54 -2.64 -1.05 -8.16
C ARG A 54 -1.67 -1.93 -7.37
N ILE A 55 -2.15 -3.06 -6.90
CA ILE A 55 -1.29 -4.03 -6.20
C ILE A 55 -0.23 -4.59 -7.17
N GLU A 56 -0.62 -4.95 -8.39
CA GLU A 56 0.33 -5.44 -9.41
C GLU A 56 1.38 -4.39 -9.79
N GLU A 57 1.00 -3.13 -9.88
CA GLU A 57 1.94 -2.02 -10.14
C GLU A 57 3.00 -1.89 -9.02
N ARG A 58 2.62 -2.20 -7.79
CA ARG A 58 3.50 -2.08 -6.62
C ARG A 58 4.32 -3.33 -6.34
N LEU A 59 3.69 -4.51 -6.46
CA LEU A 59 4.30 -5.78 -6.09
C LEU A 59 4.73 -6.63 -7.28
N GLY A 60 4.41 -6.20 -8.50
CA GLY A 60 4.65 -6.98 -9.69
C GLY A 60 3.59 -8.07 -9.91
N ARG A 61 3.54 -8.59 -11.13
CA ARG A 61 2.63 -9.64 -11.53
C ARG A 61 3.29 -11.00 -11.29
N ALA A 62 2.57 -11.91 -10.62
CA ALA A 62 3.05 -13.27 -10.38
C ALA A 62 2.04 -14.28 -10.91
N ALA A 63 2.48 -15.16 -11.82
CA ALA A 63 1.70 -16.30 -12.29
C ALA A 63 1.80 -17.49 -11.30
N ALA A 64 2.93 -17.60 -10.60
CA ALA A 64 3.18 -18.58 -9.56
C ALA A 64 3.97 -17.93 -8.45
N GLY A 65 3.32 -17.58 -7.36
CA GLY A 65 3.93 -16.93 -6.20
C GLY A 65 3.81 -17.77 -4.94
N ARG A 66 4.53 -17.36 -3.90
CA ARG A 66 4.48 -18.00 -2.58
C ARG A 66 3.24 -17.61 -1.78
N PHE A 67 2.58 -16.51 -2.17
CA PHE A 67 1.45 -15.97 -1.45
C PHE A 67 0.26 -15.83 -2.37
N ALA A 68 -0.92 -16.21 -1.90
CA ALA A 68 -2.18 -15.94 -2.57
C ALA A 68 -2.92 -14.84 -1.82
N LEU A 69 -3.26 -13.75 -2.51
CA LEU A 69 -3.99 -12.63 -1.95
C LEU A 69 -5.41 -12.62 -2.49
N SER A 70 -6.36 -12.68 -1.58
CA SER A 70 -7.78 -12.52 -1.84
C SER A 70 -8.25 -11.19 -1.27
N VAL A 71 -8.96 -10.41 -2.07
CA VAL A 71 -9.47 -9.10 -1.66
C VAL A 71 -10.95 -9.00 -1.95
N GLU A 72 -11.69 -8.52 -0.97
CA GLU A 72 -13.10 -8.20 -1.06
C GLU A 72 -13.30 -6.72 -0.77
N VAL A 73 -14.02 -6.02 -1.63
CA VAL A 73 -14.33 -4.59 -1.46
C VAL A 73 -15.83 -4.41 -1.38
N THR A 74 -16.28 -3.74 -0.33
CA THR A 74 -17.67 -3.34 -0.14
C THR A 74 -17.75 -1.83 -0.15
N THR A 75 -18.69 -1.28 -0.89
CA THR A 75 -18.92 0.16 -0.97
C THR A 75 -20.33 0.50 -0.57
N GLU A 76 -20.49 1.58 0.20
CA GLU A 76 -21.78 2.17 0.57
C GLU A 76 -21.82 3.62 0.10
N GLN A 77 -22.95 4.01 -0.44
CA GLN A 77 -23.16 5.37 -0.92
C GLN A 77 -24.36 5.99 -0.20
N ASP A 78 -24.09 7.04 0.56
CA ASP A 78 -25.10 7.81 1.28
C ASP A 78 -25.28 9.17 0.63
N GLY A 79 -26.53 9.53 0.34
CA GLY A 79 -26.86 10.86 -0.13
C GLY A 79 -26.90 11.86 1.02
N PHE A 80 -26.22 12.99 0.86
CA PHE A 80 -26.35 14.13 1.74
C PHE A 80 -26.37 15.45 0.94
N GLY A 81 -27.08 16.43 1.44
CA GLY A 81 -27.31 17.68 0.70
C GLY A 81 -28.39 17.50 -0.36
N THR A 82 -29.60 17.88 0.00
CA THR A 82 -30.77 17.83 -0.86
C THR A 82 -31.11 19.24 -1.31
N THR A 83 -31.48 19.42 -2.59
CA THR A 83 -31.98 20.67 -3.10
C THR A 83 -33.44 20.88 -2.63
N SER A 84 -33.94 22.12 -2.74
CA SER A 84 -35.37 22.44 -2.44
C SER A 84 -36.33 21.63 -3.32
N ALA A 85 -35.89 21.14 -4.47
CA ALA A 85 -36.65 20.28 -5.38
C ALA A 85 -36.61 18.81 -5.01
N GLY A 86 -35.90 18.41 -3.91
CA GLY A 86 -35.76 17.03 -3.47
C GLY A 86 -34.67 16.22 -4.14
N SER A 87 -33.85 16.83 -4.99
CA SER A 87 -32.75 16.15 -5.66
C SER A 87 -31.51 16.11 -4.77
N THR A 88 -30.91 14.91 -4.61
CA THR A 88 -29.65 14.74 -3.89
C THR A 88 -28.49 15.20 -4.75
N THR A 89 -27.68 16.14 -4.26
CA THR A 89 -26.56 16.74 -5.00
C THR A 89 -25.19 16.30 -4.52
N ARG A 90 -25.11 15.70 -3.35
CA ARG A 90 -23.87 15.25 -2.74
C ARG A 90 -24.03 13.84 -2.20
N TYR A 91 -23.01 13.05 -2.37
CA TYR A 91 -22.95 11.67 -1.91
C TYR A 91 -21.69 11.44 -1.09
N ARG A 92 -21.83 10.66 -0.05
CA ARG A 92 -20.71 10.11 0.69
C ARG A 92 -20.50 8.68 0.23
N LEU A 93 -19.31 8.38 -0.25
CA LEU A 93 -18.91 7.04 -0.60
C LEU A 93 -17.99 6.51 0.50
N THR A 94 -18.41 5.43 1.13
CA THR A 94 -17.60 4.72 2.13
C THR A 94 -17.21 3.37 1.55
N GLY A 95 -15.93 3.05 1.64
CA GLY A 95 -15.40 1.78 1.16
C GLY A 95 -14.73 1.01 2.28
N GLU A 96 -14.94 -0.30 2.29
CA GLU A 96 -14.23 -1.23 3.17
C GLU A 96 -13.59 -2.30 2.29
N ALA A 97 -12.31 -2.52 2.49
CA ALA A 97 -11.58 -3.60 1.83
C ALA A 97 -11.13 -4.62 2.88
N ARG A 98 -11.48 -5.87 2.65
CA ARG A 98 -10.99 -7.01 3.44
C ARG A 98 -10.06 -7.83 2.60
N TYR A 99 -8.95 -8.23 3.16
CA TYR A 99 -7.98 -9.03 2.46
C TYR A 99 -7.53 -10.24 3.28
N ARG A 100 -7.16 -11.29 2.58
CA ARG A 100 -6.60 -12.50 3.17
C ARG A 100 -5.37 -12.91 2.38
N VAL A 101 -4.28 -13.16 3.08
CA VAL A 101 -3.04 -13.68 2.49
C VAL A 101 -2.88 -15.11 2.96
N VAL A 102 -2.71 -16.03 2.02
CA VAL A 102 -2.56 -17.45 2.31
C VAL A 102 -1.26 -17.94 1.69
N LEU A 103 -0.53 -18.75 2.43
CA LEU A 103 0.59 -19.53 1.91
C LEU A 103 0.01 -20.78 1.24
N PRO A 104 0.29 -21.00 -0.03
CA PRO A 104 -0.12 -22.24 -0.69
C PRO A 104 0.62 -23.45 -0.16
#